data_2860713f76c39e38d8346394557e9378
#
_entry.id   2860713f76c39e38d8346394557e9378
#
_cell.length_a   1.000
_cell.length_b   1.000
_cell.length_c   1.000
_cell.angle_alpha   90.00
_cell.angle_beta   90.00
_cell.angle_gamma   90.00
#
_symmetry.space_group_name_H-M   'P 1'
#
loop_
_entity.id
_entity.type
_entity.pdbx_description
1 polymer ?
#
loop_
_entity_poly.entity_id
_entity_poly.type
_entity_poly.pdbx_seq_one_letter_code
_entity_poly.pdbx_strand_id
1 'polypeptide(L)' 'MSQWVAEITNNPDKDYELCVELLEDDEHRAGIELSSPEQLILRVYNTEKDVSLPVDWLMQVITMAKQEMRQALRSA' A
#
# COMPACT_ATOMS: atom_id res chain seq x y z
N MET A 1 -19.18 10.73 1.94
CA MET A 1 -18.34 9.57 2.26
C MET A 1 -17.05 9.61 1.45
N SER A 2 -15.95 9.28 2.08
CA SER A 2 -14.66 9.23 1.37
C SER A 2 -14.60 8.01 0.46
N GLN A 3 -14.02 8.18 -0.70
CA GLN A 3 -13.78 7.09 -1.64
C GLN A 3 -12.33 6.66 -1.54
N TRP A 4 -12.11 5.39 -1.19
CA TRP A 4 -10.77 4.82 -1.04
C TRP A 4 -10.42 3.98 -2.26
N VAL A 5 -9.20 4.17 -2.76
CA VAL A 5 -8.66 3.42 -3.89
C VAL A 5 -7.25 2.95 -3.54
N ALA A 6 -6.93 1.72 -3.95
CA ALA A 6 -5.59 1.19 -3.83
C ALA A 6 -4.96 1.10 -5.22
N GLU A 7 -3.76 1.65 -5.37
CA GLU A 7 -3.01 1.60 -6.61
C GLU A 7 -1.72 0.82 -6.43
N ILE A 8 -1.49 -0.17 -7.30
CA ILE A 8 -0.21 -0.88 -7.33
C ILE A 8 0.73 -0.08 -8.22
N THR A 9 1.89 0.26 -7.68
CA THR A 9 2.87 1.07 -8.41
C THR A 9 4.28 0.58 -8.10
N ASN A 10 5.26 1.07 -8.86
CA ASN A 10 6.67 0.78 -8.64
C ASN A 10 7.33 2.01 -8.05
N ASN A 11 8.12 1.79 -6.98
CA ASN A 11 8.80 2.88 -6.31
C ASN A 11 10.19 3.09 -6.90
N PRO A 12 10.43 4.18 -7.65
CA PRO A 12 11.74 4.43 -8.25
C PRO A 12 12.85 4.66 -7.22
N ASP A 13 12.51 5.11 -6.02
CA ASP A 13 13.49 5.33 -4.95
C ASP A 13 13.98 4.02 -4.34
N LYS A 14 13.33 2.90 -4.65
CA LYS A 14 13.68 1.57 -4.13
C LYS A 14 13.81 0.55 -5.25
N ASP A 15 14.55 0.91 -6.31
CA ASP A 15 14.80 0.02 -7.45
C ASP A 15 13.53 -0.54 -8.09
N TYR A 16 12.48 0.29 -8.14
CA TYR A 16 11.18 -0.08 -8.72
C TYR A 16 10.50 -1.26 -8.04
N GLU A 17 10.74 -1.47 -6.75
CA GLU A 17 9.98 -2.44 -5.98
C GLU A 17 8.51 -2.09 -5.97
N LEU A 18 7.65 -3.12 -6.00
CA LEU A 18 6.21 -2.91 -5.94
C LEU A 18 5.81 -2.30 -4.60
N CYS A 19 4.91 -1.35 -4.67
CA CYS A 19 4.25 -0.82 -3.49
C CYS A 19 2.78 -0.56 -3.81
N VAL A 20 1.97 -0.43 -2.78
CA VAL A 20 0.55 -0.16 -2.93
C VAL A 20 0.27 1.18 -2.28
N GLU A 21 -0.24 2.14 -3.06
CA GLU A 21 -0.64 3.43 -2.54
C GLU A 21 -2.12 3.41 -2.20
N LEU A 22 -2.46 3.94 -1.03
CA LEU A 22 -3.83 4.04 -0.57
C LEU A 22 -4.26 5.51 -0.66
N LEU A 23 -5.25 5.75 -1.49
CA LEU A 23 -5.73 7.11 -1.78
C LEU A 23 -7.14 7.30 -1.25
N GLU A 24 -7.37 8.42 -0.60
CA GLU A 24 -8.68 8.88 -0.20
C GLU A 24 -9.03 10.11 -1.03
N ASP A 25 -10.07 10.01 -1.86
CA ASP A 25 -10.51 11.11 -2.73
C ASP A 25 -9.34 11.68 -3.55
N ASP A 26 -8.54 10.76 -4.14
CA ASP A 26 -7.37 11.06 -4.98
C ASP A 26 -6.17 11.63 -4.22
N GLU A 27 -6.21 11.67 -2.89
CA GLU A 27 -5.07 12.10 -2.08
C GLU A 27 -4.35 10.90 -1.48
N HIS A 28 -3.02 10.89 -1.59
CA HIS A 28 -2.20 9.83 -1.01
C HIS A 28 -2.22 9.93 0.51
N ARG A 29 -2.76 8.92 1.18
CA ARG A 29 -2.89 8.90 2.63
C ARG A 29 -1.97 7.89 3.29
N ALA A 30 -1.71 6.77 2.63
CA ALA A 30 -0.89 5.71 3.19
C ALA A 30 -0.28 4.88 2.07
N GLY A 31 0.64 3.99 2.43
CA GLY A 31 1.26 3.09 1.48
C GLY A 31 1.65 1.79 2.16
N ILE A 32 1.64 0.71 1.39
CA ILE A 32 2.13 -0.60 1.82
C ILE A 32 3.37 -0.88 1.02
N GLU A 33 4.48 -1.16 1.71
CA GLU A 33 5.76 -1.44 1.06
C GLU A 33 6.50 -2.57 1.76
N LEU A 34 7.49 -3.15 1.05
CA LEU A 34 8.35 -4.17 1.64
C LEU A 34 9.46 -3.50 2.43
N SER A 35 9.59 -3.85 3.72
CA SER A 35 10.74 -3.44 4.52
C SER A 35 11.86 -4.48 4.45
N SER A 36 11.47 -5.74 4.15
CA SER A 36 12.39 -6.84 3.90
C SER A 36 11.63 -7.86 3.03
N PRO A 37 12.32 -8.89 2.46
CA PRO A 37 11.63 -9.87 1.62
C PRO A 37 10.44 -10.57 2.28
N GLU A 38 10.39 -10.59 3.61
CA GLU A 38 9.33 -11.28 4.34
C GLU A 38 8.41 -10.37 5.13
N GLN A 39 8.65 -9.06 5.09
CA GLN A 39 7.90 -8.13 5.93
C GLN A 39 7.31 -6.98 5.13
N LEU A 40 6.00 -6.86 5.18
CA LEU A 40 5.28 -5.71 4.66
C LEU A 40 5.03 -4.72 5.79
N ILE A 41 5.13 -3.44 5.48
CA ILE A 41 4.78 -2.39 6.43
C ILE A 41 3.71 -1.49 5.83
N LEU A 42 2.84 -0.99 6.70
CA LEU A 42 1.87 0.04 6.35
C LEU A 42 2.41 1.36 6.87
N ARG A 43 2.63 2.31 5.98
CA ARG A 43 3.09 3.64 6.34
C ARG A 43 1.96 4.63 6.14
N VAL A 44 1.52 5.29 7.20
CA VAL A 44 0.52 6.34 7.12
C VAL A 44 1.25 7.66 6.99
N TYR A 45 0.93 8.41 5.94
CA TYR A 45 1.62 9.67 5.67
C TYR A 45 1.20 10.73 6.66
N ASN A 46 2.11 11.66 6.92
CA ASN A 46 1.86 12.73 7.87
C ASN A 46 0.73 13.62 7.36
N THR A 47 -0.37 13.67 8.12
CA THR A 47 -1.52 14.51 7.79
C THR A 47 -1.92 15.30 9.02
N GLU A 48 -2.46 16.50 8.80
CA GLU A 48 -2.95 17.33 9.90
C GLU A 48 -4.31 16.85 10.42
N LYS A 49 -4.96 15.94 9.70
CA LYS A 49 -6.27 15.41 10.03
C LYS A 49 -6.20 13.93 10.32
N ASP A 50 -7.11 13.47 11.15
CA ASP A 50 -7.24 12.03 11.39
C ASP A 50 -7.59 11.33 10.09
N VAL A 51 -6.97 10.16 9.89
CA VAL A 51 -7.25 9.31 8.73
C VAL A 51 -8.01 8.09 9.23
N SER A 52 -9.19 7.87 8.65
CA SER A 52 -10.05 6.75 9.02
C SER A 52 -10.10 5.75 7.87
N LEU A 53 -9.40 4.63 8.01
CA LEU A 53 -9.33 3.59 7.00
C LEU A 53 -10.43 2.55 7.25
N PRO A 54 -11.24 2.21 6.24
CA PRO A 54 -12.23 1.13 6.41
C PRO A 54 -11.52 -0.20 6.62
N VAL A 55 -11.78 -0.85 7.75
CA VAL A 55 -11.02 -2.03 8.15
C VAL A 55 -11.20 -3.19 7.18
N ASP A 56 -12.42 -3.50 6.78
CA ASP A 56 -12.67 -4.63 5.89
C ASP A 56 -12.02 -4.41 4.52
N TRP A 57 -12.11 -3.20 4.00
CA TRP A 57 -11.45 -2.84 2.75
C TRP A 57 -9.92 -2.95 2.88
N LEU A 58 -9.38 -2.44 4.00
CA LEU A 58 -7.94 -2.49 4.24
C LEU A 58 -7.45 -3.93 4.34
N MET A 59 -8.21 -4.81 4.98
CA MET A 59 -7.84 -6.22 5.07
C MET A 59 -7.80 -6.88 3.69
N GLN A 60 -8.74 -6.55 2.82
CA GLN A 60 -8.73 -7.04 1.45
C GLN A 60 -7.51 -6.54 0.68
N VAL A 61 -7.17 -5.27 0.85
CA VAL A 61 -6.01 -4.67 0.19
C VAL A 61 -4.71 -5.31 0.69
N ILE A 62 -4.61 -5.55 2.00
CA ILE A 62 -3.43 -6.19 2.58
C ILE A 62 -3.26 -7.61 2.01
N THR A 63 -4.35 -8.36 1.90
CA THR A 63 -4.31 -9.71 1.32
C THR A 63 -3.82 -9.67 -0.12
N MET A 64 -4.36 -8.77 -0.91
CA MET A 64 -3.95 -8.57 -2.30
C MET A 64 -2.48 -8.16 -2.39
N ALA A 65 -2.06 -7.23 -1.55
CA ALA A 65 -0.68 -6.74 -1.54
C ALA A 65 0.30 -7.88 -1.22
N LYS A 66 -0.03 -8.73 -0.25
CA LYS A 66 0.80 -9.89 0.08
C LYS A 66 0.97 -10.82 -1.11
N GLN A 67 -0.12 -11.11 -1.83
CA GLN A 67 -0.06 -11.98 -3.00
C GLN A 67 0.77 -11.38 -4.12
N GLU A 68 0.52 -10.13 -4.47
CA GLU A 68 1.21 -9.46 -5.57
C GLU A 68 2.71 -9.31 -5.31
N MET A 69 3.06 -8.90 -4.09
CA MET A 69 4.45 -8.67 -3.74
C MET A 69 5.24 -9.97 -3.63
N ARG A 70 4.60 -11.04 -3.15
CA ARG A 70 5.25 -12.36 -3.11
C ARG A 70 5.49 -12.91 -4.51
N GLN A 71 4.55 -12.71 -5.43
CA GLN A 71 4.72 -13.14 -6.81
C GLN A 71 5.86 -12.38 -7.48
N ALA A 72 5.96 -11.08 -7.25
CA ALA A 72 7.04 -10.27 -7.79
C ALA A 72 8.41 -10.76 -7.31
N LEU A 73 8.52 -11.14 -6.03
CA LEU A 73 9.75 -11.68 -5.49
C LEU A 73 10.12 -13.04 -6.11
N ARG A 74 9.11 -13.88 -6.38
CA ARG A 74 9.34 -15.19 -7.01
C ARG A 74 9.73 -15.09 -8.46
N SER A 75 9.32 -14.01 -9.12
CA SER A 75 9.60 -13.80 -10.54
C SER A 75 10.95 -13.16 -10.80
N ALA A 76 11.62 -12.70 -9.76
CA ALA A 76 12.91 -12.02 -9.87
C ALA A 76 14.07 -12.99 -9.99
#